data_8e0f911e1e7d1ab3e02bd8b7d8f8eee7
#
_entry.id   8e0f911e1e7d1ab3e02bd8b7d8f8eee7
#
_cell.length_a   1.000
_cell.length_b   1.000
_cell.length_c   1.000
_cell.angle_alpha   90.00
_cell.angle_beta   90.00
_cell.angle_gamma   90.00
#
_symmetry.space_group_name_H-M   'P 1'
#
loop_
_entity.id
_entity.type
_entity.pdbx_description
1 polymer ?
#
loop_
_entity_poly.entity_id
_entity_poly.type
_entity_poly.pdbx_seq_one_letter_code
_entity_poly.pdbx_strand_id
1 'polypeptide(L)'
;MLLSLRKDEWFGNVKDDVLGGVVTSIALIPEVIGFAIIAGVNPITALFASVSTAVVTSFTGGRPGMVSAAAGSMALIMVSIIKNHGIEYMIAATVLTGIIQLVLGYLGIHKLMKFISKPVMLGFVNALAILIFMAQIQQLVNVTTMTYVVVGVSILFMFFLPKIFKSIPPALIVIILTTLISMFSSINLQTVGDLGDMTGSLPTFSIPTIPFTIETLLIILPVSLGLTMVGLIESLLTLPLVDDMTNTQGNSHREVKSQGLANIVTGFLGGPAGCAMIGQSVINVKSGGKKRLSTLVAGLSLLLLIVFFKNTMIQIPTAALIGIMITVSFETFDWQSIKNIKQTAVSDVLIMMTTILIVVYTHNLAIGIFVGVFLNIILFTIEISKLTINQNEATLEIKGILFFVSSNYLIEYFKKIDLETIDKIDFTDLKVFDETSKSVLDDVIKKIEHKKSTILIMK
;
A
#
# COMPACT_ATOMS: atom_id res chain seq x y z
N MET A 1 13.15 -20.54 -7.21
CA MET A 1 12.59 -20.51 -8.57
C MET A 1 11.44 -19.52 -8.58
N LEU A 2 11.39 -18.55 -9.51
CA LEU A 2 10.32 -17.56 -9.58
C LEU A 2 9.00 -18.16 -10.08
N LEU A 3 9.05 -19.04 -11.06
CA LEU A 3 7.88 -19.70 -11.60
C LEU A 3 7.38 -20.82 -10.67
N SER A 4 6.09 -20.91 -10.46
CA SER A 4 5.44 -22.04 -9.78
C SER A 4 4.52 -22.80 -10.72
N LEU A 5 4.85 -24.06 -10.89
CA LEU A 5 4.04 -25.04 -11.62
C LEU A 5 3.55 -26.17 -10.69
N ARG A 6 3.59 -25.93 -9.38
CA ARG A 6 3.16 -26.89 -8.37
C ARG A 6 1.65 -27.08 -8.43
N LYS A 7 1.20 -28.31 -8.63
CA LYS A 7 -0.24 -28.64 -8.75
C LYS A 7 -1.06 -28.21 -7.55
N ASP A 8 -0.51 -28.31 -6.35
CA ASP A 8 -1.16 -27.90 -5.10
C ASP A 8 -1.39 -26.38 -4.97
N GLU A 9 -0.58 -25.56 -5.62
CA GLU A 9 -0.77 -24.10 -5.68
C GLU A 9 -1.77 -23.68 -6.79
N TRP A 10 -1.92 -24.50 -7.84
CA TRP A 10 -2.76 -24.21 -9.00
C TRP A 10 -4.17 -24.78 -8.87
N PHE A 11 -4.30 -26.02 -8.42
CA PHE A 11 -5.55 -26.75 -8.44
C PHE A 11 -5.98 -27.15 -7.02
N GLY A 12 -7.20 -26.81 -6.69
CA GLY A 12 -7.91 -27.14 -5.47
C GLY A 12 -9.38 -27.32 -5.82
N ASN A 13 -10.21 -26.34 -5.53
CA ASN A 13 -11.58 -26.26 -6.03
C ASN A 13 -11.61 -25.41 -7.29
N VAL A 14 -11.45 -26.04 -8.47
CA VAL A 14 -11.39 -25.36 -9.77
C VAL A 14 -12.62 -24.49 -10.03
N LYS A 15 -13.81 -24.95 -9.64
CA LYS A 15 -15.07 -24.20 -9.82
C LYS A 15 -15.05 -22.89 -9.07
N ASP A 16 -14.66 -22.93 -7.81
CA ASP A 16 -14.62 -21.73 -6.94
C ASP A 16 -13.50 -20.77 -7.37
N ASP A 17 -12.35 -21.30 -7.80
CA ASP A 17 -11.26 -20.49 -8.34
C ASP A 17 -11.66 -19.78 -9.64
N VAL A 18 -12.37 -20.44 -10.54
CA VAL A 18 -12.88 -19.84 -11.78
C VAL A 18 -13.92 -18.78 -11.45
N LEU A 19 -14.88 -19.09 -10.56
CA LEU A 19 -15.91 -18.12 -10.16
C LEU A 19 -15.29 -16.89 -9.50
N GLY A 20 -14.37 -17.09 -8.53
CA GLY A 20 -13.64 -16.01 -7.86
C GLY A 20 -12.88 -15.13 -8.84
N GLY A 21 -12.17 -15.73 -9.80
CA GLY A 21 -11.44 -14.99 -10.83
C GLY A 21 -12.37 -14.16 -11.74
N VAL A 22 -13.49 -14.73 -12.19
CA VAL A 22 -14.46 -13.99 -13.02
C VAL A 22 -15.08 -12.83 -12.25
N VAL A 23 -15.53 -13.05 -11.00
CA VAL A 23 -16.09 -11.97 -10.17
C VAL A 23 -15.08 -10.86 -9.95
N THR A 24 -13.83 -11.23 -9.71
CA THR A 24 -12.74 -10.24 -9.52
C THR A 24 -12.44 -9.45 -10.78
N SER A 25 -12.43 -10.09 -11.96
CA SER A 25 -12.21 -9.40 -13.24
C SER A 25 -13.28 -8.33 -13.50
N ILE A 26 -14.52 -8.62 -13.16
CA ILE A 26 -15.64 -7.68 -13.28
C ILE A 26 -15.46 -6.51 -12.30
N ALA A 27 -15.07 -6.78 -11.06
CA ALA A 27 -14.84 -5.75 -10.05
C ALA A 27 -13.64 -4.84 -10.39
N LEU A 28 -12.63 -5.35 -11.10
CA LEU A 28 -11.46 -4.57 -11.54
C LEU A 28 -11.82 -3.45 -12.51
N ILE A 29 -12.80 -3.64 -13.39
CA ILE A 29 -13.10 -2.71 -14.50
C ILE A 29 -13.35 -1.29 -13.98
N PRO A 30 -14.33 -1.03 -13.09
CA PRO A 30 -14.63 0.32 -12.64
C PRO A 30 -13.47 1.00 -11.92
N GLU A 31 -12.77 0.25 -11.10
CA GLU A 31 -11.66 0.79 -10.30
C GLU A 31 -10.46 1.14 -11.18
N VAL A 32 -10.06 0.25 -12.07
CA VAL A 32 -8.94 0.50 -12.99
C VAL A 32 -9.22 1.65 -13.94
N ILE A 33 -10.45 1.77 -14.47
CA ILE A 33 -10.85 2.90 -15.28
C ILE A 33 -10.80 4.19 -14.44
N GLY A 34 -11.34 4.19 -13.22
CA GLY A 34 -11.30 5.32 -12.32
C GLY A 34 -9.86 5.77 -11.99
N PHE A 35 -8.96 4.84 -11.72
CA PHE A 35 -7.55 5.14 -11.47
C PHE A 35 -6.80 5.61 -12.72
N ALA A 36 -7.15 5.08 -13.90
CA ALA A 36 -6.60 5.53 -15.16
C ALA A 36 -6.95 7.00 -15.43
N ILE A 37 -8.19 7.40 -15.18
CA ILE A 37 -8.66 8.77 -15.30
C ILE A 37 -7.88 9.70 -14.35
N ILE A 38 -7.70 9.31 -13.09
CA ILE A 38 -6.90 10.06 -12.11
C ILE A 38 -5.46 10.25 -12.61
N ALA A 39 -4.84 9.18 -13.11
CA ALA A 39 -3.46 9.21 -13.61
C ALA A 39 -3.29 9.98 -14.91
N GLY A 40 -4.35 10.21 -15.69
CA GLY A 40 -4.27 10.75 -17.04
C GLY A 40 -3.79 9.71 -18.06
N VAL A 41 -4.03 8.42 -17.80
CA VAL A 41 -3.69 7.30 -18.69
C VAL A 41 -4.95 6.85 -19.42
N ASN A 42 -4.79 6.40 -20.67
CA ASN A 42 -5.90 5.79 -21.39
C ASN A 42 -6.46 4.58 -20.60
N PRO A 43 -7.78 4.54 -20.30
CA PRO A 43 -8.39 3.47 -19.52
C PRO A 43 -8.18 2.07 -20.09
N ILE A 44 -8.18 1.91 -21.39
CA ILE A 44 -7.92 0.62 -22.05
C ILE A 44 -6.49 0.15 -21.79
N THR A 45 -5.52 1.07 -21.87
CA THR A 45 -4.11 0.77 -21.55
C THR A 45 -3.94 0.31 -20.09
N ALA A 46 -4.62 0.97 -19.15
CA ALA A 46 -4.58 0.58 -17.74
C ALA A 46 -5.27 -0.79 -17.49
N LEU A 47 -6.35 -1.07 -18.19
CA LEU A 47 -6.99 -2.39 -18.14
C LEU A 47 -6.06 -3.50 -18.67
N PHE A 48 -5.37 -3.27 -19.80
CA PHE A 48 -4.38 -4.21 -20.31
C PHE A 48 -3.17 -4.35 -19.38
N ALA A 49 -2.72 -3.26 -18.73
CA ALA A 49 -1.72 -3.33 -17.69
C ALA A 49 -2.15 -4.25 -16.54
N SER A 50 -3.41 -4.17 -16.15
CA SER A 50 -4.00 -5.06 -15.12
C SER A 50 -4.03 -6.52 -15.58
N VAL A 51 -4.35 -6.78 -16.84
CA VAL A 51 -4.27 -8.14 -17.43
C VAL A 51 -2.84 -8.66 -17.35
N SER A 52 -1.85 -7.90 -17.82
CA SER A 52 -0.44 -8.34 -17.84
C SER A 52 0.07 -8.59 -16.42
N THR A 53 -0.23 -7.69 -15.47
CA THR A 53 0.18 -7.83 -14.07
C THR A 53 -0.45 -9.06 -13.43
N ALA A 54 -1.78 -9.27 -13.58
CA ALA A 54 -2.47 -10.43 -13.03
C ALA A 54 -1.96 -11.74 -13.61
N VAL A 55 -1.74 -11.81 -14.94
CA VAL A 55 -1.23 -13.02 -15.60
C VAL A 55 0.20 -13.32 -15.13
N VAL A 56 1.12 -12.34 -15.13
CA VAL A 56 2.50 -12.55 -14.68
C VAL A 56 2.53 -12.99 -13.22
N THR A 57 1.80 -12.31 -12.33
CA THR A 57 1.79 -12.65 -10.90
C THR A 57 1.10 -13.97 -10.60
N SER A 58 0.17 -14.44 -11.44
CA SER A 58 -0.41 -15.79 -11.28
C SER A 58 0.65 -16.89 -11.33
N PHE A 59 1.67 -16.76 -12.19
CA PHE A 59 2.78 -17.71 -12.32
C PHE A 59 3.91 -17.47 -11.33
N THR A 60 4.23 -16.20 -11.05
CA THR A 60 5.44 -15.80 -10.32
C THR A 60 5.16 -15.36 -8.89
N GLY A 61 3.93 -14.95 -8.55
CA GLY A 61 3.54 -14.39 -7.26
C GLY A 61 3.89 -15.27 -6.06
N GLY A 62 4.17 -14.63 -4.96
CA GLY A 62 4.45 -15.28 -3.69
C GLY A 62 3.20 -15.77 -2.97
N ARG A 63 2.02 -15.28 -3.38
CA ARG A 63 0.75 -15.58 -2.71
C ARG A 63 -0.32 -16.02 -3.71
N PRO A 64 -0.72 -17.30 -3.72
CA PRO A 64 -1.89 -17.76 -4.48
C PRO A 64 -3.17 -17.05 -4.05
N GLY A 65 -4.04 -16.72 -4.99
CA GLY A 65 -5.31 -16.03 -4.73
C GLY A 65 -5.20 -14.52 -4.53
N MET A 66 -3.99 -13.95 -4.44
CA MET A 66 -3.77 -12.51 -4.40
C MET A 66 -3.75 -11.92 -5.80
N VAL A 67 -4.46 -10.83 -6.01
CA VAL A 67 -4.67 -10.22 -7.33
C VAL A 67 -3.91 -8.91 -7.44
N SER A 68 -3.09 -8.79 -8.49
CA SER A 68 -2.34 -7.57 -8.82
C SER A 68 -2.89 -6.91 -10.06
N ALA A 69 -2.98 -5.58 -10.05
CA ALA A 69 -3.49 -4.78 -11.16
C ALA A 69 -2.95 -3.34 -11.09
N ALA A 70 -3.30 -2.50 -12.06
CA ALA A 70 -3.07 -1.06 -11.98
C ALA A 70 -3.84 -0.49 -10.79
N ALA A 71 -3.12 0.04 -9.79
CA ALA A 71 -3.66 0.41 -8.49
C ALA A 71 -3.74 1.93 -8.32
N GLY A 72 -4.69 2.39 -7.49
CA GLY A 72 -4.90 3.82 -7.22
C GLY A 72 -3.72 4.48 -6.53
N SER A 73 -3.05 3.77 -5.63
CA SER A 73 -1.83 4.23 -4.95
C SER A 73 -0.69 4.52 -5.94
N MET A 74 -0.57 3.68 -6.97
CA MET A 74 0.40 3.86 -8.05
C MET A 74 -0.03 5.00 -8.99
N ALA A 75 -1.32 5.07 -9.33
CA ALA A 75 -1.89 6.08 -10.21
C ALA A 75 -1.58 7.51 -9.72
N LEU A 76 -1.77 7.78 -8.44
CA LEU A 76 -1.53 9.10 -7.84
C LEU A 76 -0.07 9.57 -7.97
N ILE A 77 0.90 8.65 -7.92
CA ILE A 77 2.32 8.99 -8.08
C ILE A 77 2.65 9.34 -9.54
N MET A 78 1.96 8.69 -10.48
CA MET A 78 2.21 8.86 -11.93
C MET A 78 1.65 10.17 -12.50
N VAL A 79 0.69 10.83 -11.83
CA VAL A 79 0.05 12.07 -12.31
C VAL A 79 1.09 13.13 -12.72
N SER A 80 2.08 13.39 -11.87
CA SER A 80 3.04 14.46 -12.10
C SER A 80 3.96 14.19 -13.29
N ILE A 81 4.44 12.96 -13.44
CA ILE A 81 5.34 12.60 -14.54
C ILE A 81 4.59 12.60 -15.88
N ILE A 82 3.35 12.12 -15.90
CA ILE A 82 2.54 12.12 -17.12
C ILE A 82 2.24 13.55 -17.56
N LYS A 83 1.84 14.42 -16.62
CA LYS A 83 1.50 15.82 -16.91
C LYS A 83 2.70 16.63 -17.41
N ASN A 84 3.89 16.40 -16.83
CA ASN A 84 5.07 17.22 -17.10
C ASN A 84 5.95 16.67 -18.23
N HIS A 85 5.98 15.34 -18.43
CA HIS A 85 6.91 14.67 -19.36
C HIS A 85 6.23 13.71 -20.32
N GLY A 86 4.94 13.40 -20.12
CA GLY A 86 4.18 12.53 -21.01
C GLY A 86 4.25 11.04 -20.67
N ILE A 87 3.52 10.25 -21.47
CA ILE A 87 3.28 8.82 -21.22
C ILE A 87 4.56 7.99 -21.37
N GLU A 88 5.45 8.33 -22.30
CA GLU A 88 6.71 7.60 -22.52
C GLU A 88 7.61 7.58 -21.28
N TYR A 89 7.67 8.69 -20.54
CA TYR A 89 8.39 8.78 -19.26
C TYR A 89 7.73 7.94 -18.17
N MET A 90 6.40 7.86 -18.16
CA MET A 90 5.68 6.97 -17.23
C MET A 90 5.98 5.50 -17.54
N ILE A 91 5.99 5.10 -18.82
CA ILE A 91 6.34 3.74 -19.24
C ILE A 91 7.77 3.39 -18.78
N ALA A 92 8.73 4.28 -19.03
CA ALA A 92 10.10 4.09 -18.59
C ALA A 92 10.22 4.02 -17.05
N ALA A 93 9.49 4.86 -16.33
CA ALA A 93 9.41 4.80 -14.88
C ALA A 93 8.82 3.47 -14.39
N THR A 94 7.81 2.92 -15.09
CA THR A 94 7.24 1.60 -14.80
C THR A 94 8.28 0.48 -14.95
N VAL A 95 9.04 0.47 -16.05
CA VAL A 95 10.11 -0.50 -16.28
C VAL A 95 11.19 -0.38 -15.20
N LEU A 96 11.64 0.84 -14.91
CA LEU A 96 12.66 1.10 -13.88
C LEU A 96 12.15 0.68 -12.48
N THR A 97 10.88 0.96 -12.17
CA THR A 97 10.22 0.46 -10.95
C THR A 97 10.34 -1.05 -10.83
N GLY A 98 10.01 -1.78 -11.90
CA GLY A 98 10.11 -3.22 -11.91
C GLY A 98 11.52 -3.73 -11.72
N ILE A 99 12.55 -3.08 -12.33
CA ILE A 99 13.95 -3.40 -12.15
C ILE A 99 14.37 -3.18 -10.69
N ILE A 100 14.03 -2.03 -10.10
CA ILE A 100 14.36 -1.71 -8.70
C ILE A 100 13.69 -2.73 -7.77
N GLN A 101 12.40 -3.05 -7.96
CA GLN A 101 11.68 -4.06 -7.15
C GLN A 101 12.35 -5.44 -7.26
N LEU A 102 12.79 -5.83 -8.44
CA LEU A 102 13.47 -7.11 -8.66
C LEU A 102 14.81 -7.15 -7.91
N VAL A 103 15.63 -6.10 -8.03
CA VAL A 103 16.91 -5.97 -7.30
C VAL A 103 16.66 -6.00 -5.79
N LEU A 104 15.72 -5.20 -5.28
CA LEU A 104 15.35 -5.18 -3.86
C LEU A 104 14.82 -6.53 -3.39
N GLY A 105 14.11 -7.26 -4.26
CA GLY A 105 13.67 -8.62 -4.00
C GLY A 105 14.83 -9.58 -3.79
N TYR A 106 15.90 -9.48 -4.58
CA TYR A 106 17.12 -10.29 -4.37
C TYR A 106 17.90 -9.86 -3.12
N LEU A 107 17.93 -8.57 -2.80
CA LEU A 107 18.56 -8.04 -1.57
C LEU A 107 17.77 -8.38 -0.30
N GLY A 108 16.53 -8.91 -0.43
CA GLY A 108 15.75 -9.33 0.72
C GLY A 108 15.04 -8.21 1.45
N ILE A 109 14.64 -7.15 0.75
CA ILE A 109 13.95 -5.96 1.29
C ILE A 109 12.68 -6.30 2.08
N HIS A 110 12.02 -7.43 1.78
CA HIS A 110 10.85 -7.90 2.52
C HIS A 110 11.10 -8.01 4.03
N LYS A 111 12.35 -8.18 4.46
CA LYS A 111 12.71 -8.20 5.88
C LYS A 111 12.54 -6.83 6.55
N LEU A 112 12.67 -5.75 5.79
CA LEU A 112 12.51 -4.38 6.29
C LEU A 112 11.05 -4.01 6.53
N MET A 113 10.10 -4.77 5.99
CA MET A 113 8.67 -4.57 6.29
C MET A 113 8.34 -4.69 7.79
N LYS A 114 9.18 -5.41 8.56
CA LYS A 114 9.05 -5.48 10.02
C LYS A 114 9.21 -4.13 10.72
N PHE A 115 9.84 -3.15 10.05
CA PHE A 115 10.02 -1.79 10.59
C PHE A 115 8.86 -0.86 10.26
N ILE A 116 7.94 -1.26 9.38
CA ILE A 116 6.72 -0.51 9.11
C ILE A 116 5.71 -0.85 10.19
N SER A 117 5.52 0.08 11.10
CA SER A 117 4.59 -0.08 12.21
C SER A 117 3.14 0.09 11.77
N LYS A 118 2.22 -0.43 12.57
CA LYS A 118 0.78 -0.29 12.33
C LYS A 118 0.33 1.16 12.16
N PRO A 119 0.78 2.14 12.96
CA PRO A 119 0.42 3.55 12.77
C PRO A 119 0.81 4.13 11.41
N VAL A 120 2.00 3.78 10.89
CA VAL A 120 2.43 4.20 9.53
C VAL A 120 1.50 3.62 8.46
N MET A 121 1.13 2.33 8.61
CA MET A 121 0.21 1.65 7.69
C MET A 121 -1.18 2.29 7.70
N LEU A 122 -1.72 2.58 8.88
CA LEU A 122 -3.01 3.27 9.02
C LEU A 122 -2.94 4.69 8.42
N GLY A 123 -1.84 5.40 8.67
CA GLY A 123 -1.58 6.71 8.06
C GLY A 123 -1.57 6.66 6.53
N PHE A 124 -0.90 5.65 5.96
CA PHE A 124 -0.86 5.42 4.51
C PHE A 124 -2.24 5.14 3.91
N VAL A 125 -2.99 4.18 4.48
CA VAL A 125 -4.31 3.79 3.97
C VAL A 125 -5.30 4.95 4.05
N ASN A 126 -5.31 5.68 5.17
CA ASN A 126 -6.19 6.83 5.34
C ASN A 126 -5.81 7.99 4.41
N ALA A 127 -4.52 8.24 4.23
CA ALA A 127 -4.05 9.26 3.29
C ALA A 127 -4.39 8.91 1.83
N LEU A 128 -4.24 7.64 1.44
CA LEU A 128 -4.64 7.15 0.13
C LEU A 128 -6.13 7.39 -0.12
N ALA A 129 -6.98 7.03 0.84
CA ALA A 129 -8.41 7.26 0.77
C ALA A 129 -8.75 8.75 0.57
N ILE A 130 -8.11 9.64 1.34
CA ILE A 130 -8.28 11.09 1.21
C ILE A 130 -7.84 11.58 -0.17
N LEU A 131 -6.70 11.14 -0.68
CA LEU A 131 -6.21 11.55 -2.00
C LEU A 131 -7.13 11.07 -3.13
N ILE A 132 -7.64 9.83 -3.05
CA ILE A 132 -8.63 9.32 -4.02
C ILE A 132 -9.88 10.21 -3.99
N PHE A 133 -10.40 10.51 -2.81
CA PHE A 133 -11.55 11.40 -2.66
C PHE A 133 -11.31 12.79 -3.26
N MET A 134 -10.17 13.41 -2.91
CA MET A 134 -9.81 14.74 -3.44
C MET A 134 -9.70 14.76 -4.95
N ALA A 135 -9.14 13.70 -5.56
CA ALA A 135 -9.04 13.56 -7.01
C ALA A 135 -10.43 13.51 -7.67
N GLN A 136 -11.42 12.88 -7.02
CA GLN A 136 -12.79 12.86 -7.54
C GLN A 136 -13.48 14.23 -7.44
N ILE A 137 -13.27 14.95 -6.34
CA ILE A 137 -13.83 16.30 -6.18
C ILE A 137 -13.32 17.25 -7.28
N GLN A 138 -12.04 17.12 -7.67
CA GLN A 138 -11.49 17.94 -8.76
C GLN A 138 -12.19 17.67 -10.10
N GLN A 139 -12.64 16.44 -10.37
CA GLN A 139 -13.38 16.08 -11.56
C GLN A 139 -14.83 16.60 -11.59
N LEU A 140 -15.35 17.02 -10.44
CA LEU A 140 -16.69 17.60 -10.30
C LEU A 140 -16.72 19.12 -10.53
N VAL A 141 -15.58 19.74 -10.83
CA VAL A 141 -15.52 21.20 -11.07
C VAL A 141 -16.02 21.48 -12.49
N ASN A 142 -16.93 22.44 -12.64
CA ASN A 142 -17.50 22.90 -13.91
C ASN A 142 -18.25 21.83 -14.72
N VAL A 143 -18.88 20.86 -14.06
CA VAL A 143 -19.71 19.83 -14.70
C VAL A 143 -21.21 20.23 -14.72
N THR A 144 -22.02 19.52 -15.51
CA THR A 144 -23.47 19.75 -15.62
C THR A 144 -24.21 19.32 -14.35
N THR A 145 -25.39 19.90 -14.07
CA THR A 145 -26.24 19.49 -12.96
C THR A 145 -26.58 18.00 -13.03
N MET A 146 -26.78 17.46 -14.22
CA MET A 146 -27.05 16.03 -14.42
C MET A 146 -25.89 15.14 -13.98
N THR A 147 -24.65 15.59 -14.14
CA THR A 147 -23.48 14.87 -13.61
C THR A 147 -23.55 14.71 -12.11
N TYR A 148 -23.90 15.77 -11.35
CA TYR A 148 -24.07 15.67 -9.89
C TYR A 148 -25.20 14.72 -9.49
N VAL A 149 -26.32 14.72 -10.23
CA VAL A 149 -27.43 13.79 -9.98
C VAL A 149 -26.98 12.35 -10.17
N VAL A 150 -26.28 12.04 -11.30
CA VAL A 150 -25.81 10.69 -11.56
C VAL A 150 -24.75 10.25 -10.53
N VAL A 151 -23.84 11.13 -10.14
CA VAL A 151 -22.88 10.86 -9.04
C VAL A 151 -23.62 10.52 -7.74
N GLY A 152 -24.59 11.33 -7.33
CA GLY A 152 -25.37 11.10 -6.12
C GLY A 152 -26.16 9.79 -6.15
N VAL A 153 -26.80 9.48 -7.27
CA VAL A 153 -27.52 8.21 -7.49
C VAL A 153 -26.56 7.03 -7.46
N SER A 154 -25.37 7.16 -8.08
CA SER A 154 -24.34 6.11 -8.05
C SER A 154 -23.87 5.83 -6.63
N ILE A 155 -23.61 6.86 -5.83
CA ILE A 155 -23.24 6.71 -4.41
C ILE A 155 -24.35 6.01 -3.64
N LEU A 156 -25.60 6.43 -3.80
CA LEU A 156 -26.75 5.79 -3.12
C LEU A 156 -26.84 4.31 -3.49
N PHE A 157 -26.73 3.97 -4.77
CA PHE A 157 -26.75 2.58 -5.21
C PHE A 157 -25.58 1.78 -4.65
N MET A 158 -24.39 2.31 -4.59
CA MET A 158 -23.23 1.63 -3.98
C MET A 158 -23.51 1.26 -2.51
N PHE A 159 -24.24 2.08 -1.73
CA PHE A 159 -24.58 1.76 -0.35
C PHE A 159 -25.78 0.80 -0.18
N PHE A 160 -26.76 0.85 -1.09
CA PHE A 160 -27.97 0.04 -0.95
C PHE A 160 -27.90 -1.32 -1.64
N LEU A 161 -27.25 -1.40 -2.83
CA LEU A 161 -27.20 -2.64 -3.60
C LEU A 161 -26.54 -3.84 -2.90
N PRO A 162 -25.46 -3.68 -2.09
CA PRO A 162 -24.88 -4.80 -1.35
C PRO A 162 -25.84 -5.47 -0.37
N LYS A 163 -26.87 -4.74 0.09
CA LYS A 163 -27.89 -5.27 1.00
C LYS A 163 -28.89 -6.18 0.26
N ILE A 164 -29.08 -5.95 -1.03
CA ILE A 164 -30.03 -6.68 -1.89
C ILE A 164 -29.31 -7.77 -2.67
N PHE A 165 -28.19 -7.45 -3.30
CA PHE A 165 -27.42 -8.35 -4.16
C PHE A 165 -26.06 -8.66 -3.51
N LYS A 166 -25.96 -9.81 -2.85
CA LYS A 166 -24.75 -10.22 -2.14
C LYS A 166 -23.68 -10.84 -3.04
N SER A 167 -24.06 -11.35 -4.22
CA SER A 167 -23.18 -12.13 -5.11
C SER A 167 -22.64 -11.31 -6.30
N ILE A 168 -23.15 -10.11 -6.56
CA ILE A 168 -22.76 -9.29 -7.70
C ILE A 168 -22.08 -8.03 -7.16
N PRO A 169 -20.89 -7.66 -7.67
CA PRO A 169 -20.25 -6.39 -7.28
C PRO A 169 -21.18 -5.19 -7.55
N PRO A 170 -21.45 -4.35 -6.54
CA PRO A 170 -22.42 -3.25 -6.67
C PRO A 170 -21.98 -2.24 -7.75
N ALA A 171 -20.68 -2.00 -7.90
CA ALA A 171 -20.12 -1.13 -8.92
C ALA A 171 -20.51 -1.54 -10.35
N LEU A 172 -20.58 -2.86 -10.62
CA LEU A 172 -21.01 -3.37 -11.92
C LEU A 172 -22.47 -3.02 -12.20
N ILE A 173 -23.35 -3.21 -11.21
CA ILE A 173 -24.78 -2.89 -11.35
C ILE A 173 -24.97 -1.39 -11.62
N VAL A 174 -24.25 -0.55 -10.86
CA VAL A 174 -24.26 0.91 -11.04
C VAL A 174 -23.84 1.29 -12.47
N ILE A 175 -22.73 0.72 -12.97
CA ILE A 175 -22.25 0.97 -14.33
C ILE A 175 -23.30 0.56 -15.38
N ILE A 176 -23.83 -0.65 -15.27
CA ILE A 176 -24.83 -1.13 -16.24
C ILE A 176 -26.07 -0.23 -16.26
N LEU A 177 -26.62 0.07 -15.07
CA LEU A 177 -27.82 0.89 -14.96
C LEU A 177 -27.59 2.30 -15.50
N THR A 178 -26.49 2.96 -15.11
CA THR A 178 -26.19 4.33 -15.55
C THR A 178 -25.85 4.40 -17.04
N THR A 179 -25.16 3.40 -17.57
CA THR A 179 -24.88 3.30 -19.01
C THR A 179 -26.16 3.12 -19.82
N LEU A 180 -27.04 2.21 -19.40
CA LEU A 180 -28.35 2.04 -20.06
C LEU A 180 -29.19 3.31 -20.00
N ILE A 181 -29.26 3.97 -18.84
CA ILE A 181 -29.99 5.24 -18.71
C ILE A 181 -29.39 6.30 -19.65
N SER A 182 -28.06 6.41 -19.71
CA SER A 182 -27.38 7.37 -20.58
C SER A 182 -27.63 7.08 -22.06
N MET A 183 -27.69 5.81 -22.47
CA MET A 183 -27.96 5.40 -23.87
C MET A 183 -29.39 5.66 -24.31
N PHE A 184 -30.37 5.44 -23.43
CA PHE A 184 -31.79 5.55 -23.76
C PHE A 184 -32.40 6.89 -23.39
N SER A 185 -31.68 7.77 -22.69
CA SER A 185 -32.12 9.12 -22.36
C SER A 185 -31.35 10.15 -23.21
N SER A 186 -31.98 11.29 -23.46
CA SER A 186 -31.32 12.41 -24.16
C SER A 186 -30.35 13.18 -23.26
N ILE A 187 -29.83 12.54 -22.20
CA ILE A 187 -28.94 13.17 -21.22
C ILE A 187 -27.51 13.10 -21.79
N ASN A 188 -26.96 14.26 -22.07
CA ASN A 188 -25.58 14.37 -22.57
C ASN A 188 -24.61 14.31 -21.38
N LEU A 189 -24.09 13.13 -21.07
CA LEU A 189 -23.06 12.90 -20.05
C LEU A 189 -21.73 12.62 -20.73
N GLN A 190 -20.65 13.12 -20.14
CA GLN A 190 -19.31 12.74 -20.54
C GLN A 190 -19.11 11.24 -20.31
N THR A 191 -18.61 10.54 -21.31
CA THR A 191 -18.35 9.10 -21.27
C THR A 191 -16.85 8.81 -21.18
N VAL A 192 -16.49 7.57 -20.88
CA VAL A 192 -15.09 7.11 -20.89
C VAL A 192 -14.47 7.31 -22.28
N GLY A 193 -15.26 7.17 -23.36
CA GLY A 193 -14.82 7.40 -24.73
C GLY A 193 -14.40 8.83 -25.03
N ASP A 194 -14.97 9.82 -24.32
CA ASP A 194 -14.64 11.24 -24.50
C ASP A 194 -13.29 11.62 -23.86
N LEU A 195 -12.72 10.74 -23.01
CA LEU A 195 -11.47 10.98 -22.30
C LEU A 195 -10.21 10.58 -23.09
N GLY A 196 -10.38 9.93 -24.25
CA GLY A 196 -9.26 9.54 -25.08
C GLY A 196 -9.65 8.61 -26.21
N ASP A 197 -8.79 8.51 -27.20
CA ASP A 197 -9.00 7.61 -28.32
C ASP A 197 -8.90 6.15 -27.88
N MET A 198 -10.07 5.50 -27.83
CA MET A 198 -10.22 4.12 -27.39
C MET A 198 -10.01 3.12 -28.55
N THR A 199 -9.50 3.57 -29.69
CA THR A 199 -9.25 2.71 -30.87
C THR A 199 -8.07 1.76 -30.66
N GLY A 200 -7.43 1.79 -29.47
CA GLY A 200 -6.25 1.01 -29.12
C GLY A 200 -6.32 -0.47 -29.53
N SER A 201 -5.35 -0.89 -30.31
CA SER A 201 -5.02 -2.28 -30.56
C SER A 201 -4.57 -2.99 -29.28
N LEU A 202 -4.51 -4.31 -29.30
CA LEU A 202 -3.84 -5.10 -28.26
C LEU A 202 -2.45 -4.50 -27.96
N PRO A 203 -2.02 -4.49 -26.68
CA PRO A 203 -0.72 -3.95 -26.34
C PRO A 203 0.37 -4.69 -27.12
N THR A 204 1.22 -3.96 -27.78
CA THR A 204 2.39 -4.48 -28.47
C THR A 204 3.63 -4.20 -27.64
N PHE A 205 4.58 -5.08 -27.71
CA PHE A 205 5.89 -4.86 -27.08
C PHE A 205 6.51 -3.59 -27.67
N SER A 206 6.86 -2.64 -26.82
CA SER A 206 7.52 -1.40 -27.21
C SER A 206 8.60 -1.03 -26.19
N ILE A 207 9.69 -0.47 -26.71
CA ILE A 207 10.72 0.13 -25.86
C ILE A 207 10.38 1.62 -25.76
N PRO A 208 10.42 2.23 -24.56
CA PRO A 208 10.14 3.65 -24.40
C PRO A 208 11.04 4.50 -25.30
N THR A 209 10.45 5.43 -26.04
CA THR A 209 11.13 6.29 -27.01
C THR A 209 11.71 7.55 -26.38
N ILE A 210 12.30 7.41 -25.19
CA ILE A 210 12.96 8.51 -24.46
C ILE A 210 14.47 8.42 -24.58
N PRO A 211 15.20 9.55 -24.55
CA PRO A 211 16.66 9.52 -24.62
C PRO A 211 17.25 8.86 -23.36
N PHE A 212 18.20 7.95 -23.54
CA PHE A 212 18.93 7.30 -22.44
C PHE A 212 20.05 8.22 -21.91
N THR A 213 19.65 9.29 -21.20
CA THR A 213 20.57 10.27 -20.63
C THR A 213 20.48 10.26 -19.11
N ILE A 214 21.49 10.84 -18.43
CA ILE A 214 21.47 11.03 -16.99
C ILE A 214 20.31 11.94 -16.59
N GLU A 215 19.98 12.94 -17.40
CA GLU A 215 18.86 13.84 -17.16
C GLU A 215 17.52 13.07 -17.12
N THR A 216 17.28 12.21 -18.11
CA THR A 216 16.12 11.31 -18.12
C THR A 216 16.06 10.43 -16.87
N LEU A 217 17.20 9.85 -16.49
CA LEU A 217 17.27 9.02 -15.28
C LEU A 217 16.91 9.83 -14.03
N LEU A 218 17.39 11.08 -13.91
CA LEU A 218 17.07 11.95 -12.77
C LEU A 218 15.58 12.34 -12.71
N ILE A 219 14.89 12.40 -13.86
CA ILE A 219 13.44 12.64 -13.94
C ILE A 219 12.66 11.39 -13.50
N ILE A 220 13.00 10.20 -14.03
CA ILE A 220 12.21 8.98 -13.78
C ILE A 220 12.54 8.32 -12.43
N LEU A 221 13.75 8.45 -11.92
CA LEU A 221 14.22 7.75 -10.73
C LEU A 221 13.41 8.08 -9.46
N PRO A 222 13.10 9.35 -9.12
CA PRO A 222 12.31 9.68 -7.95
C PRO A 222 10.90 9.06 -8.02
N VAL A 223 10.27 9.10 -9.19
CA VAL A 223 8.95 8.50 -9.43
C VAL A 223 9.04 6.99 -9.30
N SER A 224 10.04 6.35 -9.91
CA SER A 224 10.26 4.90 -9.83
C SER A 224 10.52 4.42 -8.41
N LEU A 225 11.27 5.18 -7.61
CA LEU A 225 11.47 4.89 -6.18
C LEU A 225 10.16 5.01 -5.41
N GLY A 226 9.37 6.05 -5.68
CA GLY A 226 8.03 6.24 -5.09
C GLY A 226 7.10 5.08 -5.42
N LEU A 227 7.00 4.71 -6.70
CA LEU A 227 6.22 3.56 -7.18
C LEU A 227 6.71 2.25 -6.56
N THR A 228 8.03 2.07 -6.45
CA THR A 228 8.63 0.89 -5.80
C THR A 228 8.19 0.78 -4.34
N MET A 229 8.33 1.85 -3.57
CA MET A 229 7.98 1.84 -2.14
C MET A 229 6.50 1.57 -1.93
N VAL A 230 5.65 2.34 -2.61
CA VAL A 230 4.19 2.22 -2.44
C VAL A 230 3.71 0.86 -2.91
N GLY A 231 4.13 0.40 -4.10
CA GLY A 231 3.70 -0.88 -4.64
C GLY A 231 4.16 -2.08 -3.81
N LEU A 232 5.39 -2.05 -3.26
CA LEU A 232 5.86 -3.11 -2.37
C LEU A 232 5.15 -3.10 -1.02
N ILE A 233 4.90 -1.92 -0.45
CA ILE A 233 4.18 -1.79 0.82
C ILE A 233 2.77 -2.35 0.65
N GLU A 234 2.02 -1.92 -0.36
CA GLU A 234 0.65 -2.40 -0.59
C GLU A 234 0.62 -3.92 -0.84
N SER A 235 1.53 -4.44 -1.66
CA SER A 235 1.61 -5.88 -1.93
C SER A 235 1.97 -6.70 -0.68
N LEU A 236 2.91 -6.21 0.13
CA LEU A 236 3.33 -6.90 1.34
C LEU A 236 2.36 -6.72 2.51
N LEU A 237 1.44 -5.74 2.45
CA LEU A 237 0.29 -5.62 3.35
C LEU A 237 -0.87 -6.54 2.93
N THR A 238 -1.09 -6.68 1.64
CA THR A 238 -2.13 -7.56 1.09
C THR A 238 -1.83 -9.03 1.37
N LEU A 239 -0.56 -9.42 1.35
CA LEU A 239 -0.14 -10.81 1.52
C LEU A 239 -0.61 -11.42 2.86
N PRO A 240 -0.30 -10.87 4.05
CA PRO A 240 -0.76 -11.43 5.32
C PRO A 240 -2.29 -11.39 5.47
N LEU A 241 -2.97 -10.40 4.89
CA LEU A 241 -4.43 -10.38 4.88
C LEU A 241 -5.02 -11.60 4.15
N VAL A 242 -4.44 -11.96 3.00
CA VAL A 242 -4.84 -13.15 2.26
C VAL A 242 -4.42 -14.43 3.00
N ASP A 243 -3.28 -14.42 3.71
CA ASP A 243 -2.83 -15.52 4.58
C ASP A 243 -3.88 -15.82 5.65
N ASP A 244 -4.32 -14.78 6.37
CA ASP A 244 -5.33 -14.89 7.43
C ASP A 244 -6.68 -15.38 6.90
N MET A 245 -7.14 -14.86 5.75
CA MET A 245 -8.41 -15.26 5.14
C MET A 245 -8.43 -16.70 4.64
N THR A 246 -7.27 -17.25 4.30
CA THR A 246 -7.17 -18.61 3.70
C THR A 246 -6.56 -19.64 4.63
N ASN A 247 -6.07 -19.22 5.82
CA ASN A 247 -5.31 -20.03 6.78
C ASN A 247 -4.11 -20.75 6.11
N THR A 248 -3.40 -20.04 5.23
CA THR A 248 -2.20 -20.53 4.55
C THR A 248 -1.15 -19.43 4.50
N GLN A 249 0.12 -19.78 4.30
CA GLN A 249 1.20 -18.80 4.30
C GLN A 249 1.72 -18.54 2.87
N GLY A 250 1.87 -17.26 2.54
CA GLY A 250 2.55 -16.79 1.34
C GLY A 250 4.05 -16.59 1.54
N ASN A 251 4.74 -16.25 0.46
CA ASN A 251 6.18 -15.99 0.44
C ASN A 251 6.46 -14.54 0.02
N SER A 252 6.68 -13.68 1.01
CA SER A 252 6.94 -12.24 0.81
C SER A 252 8.18 -11.98 -0.06
N HIS A 253 9.25 -12.79 0.07
CA HIS A 253 10.46 -12.66 -0.73
C HIS A 253 10.20 -12.92 -2.23
N ARG A 254 9.37 -13.92 -2.51
CA ARG A 254 8.95 -14.24 -3.88
C ARG A 254 8.01 -13.17 -4.42
N GLU A 255 7.13 -12.62 -3.57
CA GLU A 255 6.17 -11.59 -3.95
C GLU A 255 6.88 -10.32 -4.46
N VAL A 256 7.87 -9.81 -3.73
CA VAL A 256 8.66 -8.63 -4.16
C VAL A 256 9.24 -8.81 -5.56
N LYS A 257 9.85 -9.98 -5.84
CA LYS A 257 10.40 -10.28 -7.16
C LYS A 257 9.35 -10.41 -8.25
N SER A 258 8.21 -10.98 -7.88
CA SER A 258 7.07 -11.14 -8.80
C SER A 258 6.51 -9.80 -9.22
N GLN A 259 6.32 -8.87 -8.30
CA GLN A 259 5.87 -7.51 -8.59
C GLN A 259 6.87 -6.80 -9.51
N GLY A 260 8.17 -6.97 -9.26
CA GLY A 260 9.22 -6.44 -10.13
C GLY A 260 9.11 -6.97 -11.56
N LEU A 261 9.00 -8.29 -11.72
CA LEU A 261 8.85 -8.90 -13.06
C LEU A 261 7.55 -8.46 -13.75
N ALA A 262 6.45 -8.39 -13.01
CA ALA A 262 5.17 -7.95 -13.56
C ALA A 262 5.24 -6.50 -14.07
N ASN A 263 5.86 -5.60 -13.31
CA ASN A 263 6.03 -4.19 -13.73
C ASN A 263 6.97 -4.04 -14.92
N ILE A 264 8.04 -4.85 -15.03
CA ILE A 264 8.90 -4.85 -16.23
C ILE A 264 8.08 -5.26 -17.45
N VAL A 265 7.36 -6.38 -17.38
CA VAL A 265 6.52 -6.86 -18.49
C VAL A 265 5.45 -5.83 -18.86
N THR A 266 4.75 -5.30 -17.86
CA THR A 266 3.69 -4.31 -18.05
C THR A 266 4.20 -3.02 -18.67
N GLY A 267 5.37 -2.53 -18.23
CA GLY A 267 6.01 -1.35 -18.81
C GLY A 267 6.38 -1.54 -20.28
N PHE A 268 6.99 -2.68 -20.64
CA PHE A 268 7.27 -2.98 -22.07
C PHE A 268 6.02 -3.24 -22.93
N LEU A 269 4.87 -3.46 -22.30
CA LEU A 269 3.57 -3.48 -22.97
C LEU A 269 2.88 -2.09 -22.97
N GLY A 270 3.61 -1.02 -22.61
CA GLY A 270 3.11 0.36 -22.62
C GLY A 270 2.19 0.72 -21.44
N GLY A 271 2.09 -0.14 -20.43
CA GLY A 271 1.18 0.03 -19.32
C GLY A 271 1.75 0.77 -18.10
N PRO A 272 0.87 1.37 -17.28
CA PRO A 272 1.24 1.92 -15.99
C PRO A 272 1.64 0.84 -14.99
N ALA A 273 2.42 1.21 -13.99
CA ALA A 273 2.82 0.32 -12.91
C ALA A 273 1.61 -0.16 -12.08
N GLY A 274 1.70 -1.40 -11.61
CA GLY A 274 0.70 -2.03 -10.75
C GLY A 274 1.29 -2.66 -9.50
N CYS A 275 0.41 -3.07 -8.59
CA CYS A 275 0.75 -3.81 -7.37
C CYS A 275 -0.40 -4.73 -6.95
N ALA A 276 -0.20 -5.53 -5.90
CA ALA A 276 -1.28 -6.33 -5.37
C ALA A 276 -2.30 -5.43 -4.65
N MET A 277 -3.55 -5.57 -5.04
CA MET A 277 -4.66 -4.76 -4.53
C MET A 277 -5.40 -5.48 -3.40
N ILE A 278 -5.58 -4.79 -2.28
CA ILE A 278 -6.28 -5.33 -1.11
C ILE A 278 -7.73 -5.69 -1.46
N GLY A 279 -8.48 -4.75 -2.03
CA GLY A 279 -9.90 -4.93 -2.34
C GLY A 279 -10.17 -6.14 -3.24
N GLN A 280 -9.46 -6.23 -4.37
CA GLN A 280 -9.62 -7.30 -5.36
C GLN A 280 -9.18 -8.66 -4.83
N SER A 281 -8.12 -8.69 -4.02
CA SER A 281 -7.69 -9.93 -3.36
C SER A 281 -8.73 -10.43 -2.36
N VAL A 282 -9.34 -9.53 -1.59
CA VAL A 282 -10.44 -9.85 -0.67
C VAL A 282 -11.68 -10.34 -1.43
N ILE A 283 -12.05 -9.67 -2.54
CA ILE A 283 -13.17 -10.10 -3.40
C ILE A 283 -12.90 -11.49 -3.94
N ASN A 284 -11.71 -11.74 -4.49
CA ASN A 284 -11.32 -13.04 -5.04
C ASN A 284 -11.47 -14.15 -4.00
N VAL A 285 -10.89 -13.98 -2.81
CA VAL A 285 -10.92 -14.98 -1.75
C VAL A 285 -12.34 -15.21 -1.21
N LYS A 286 -13.11 -14.13 -0.99
CA LYS A 286 -14.52 -14.22 -0.55
C LYS A 286 -15.40 -14.91 -1.58
N SER A 287 -15.10 -14.79 -2.87
CA SER A 287 -15.79 -15.46 -3.97
C SER A 287 -15.30 -16.89 -4.21
N GLY A 288 -14.37 -17.41 -3.39
CA GLY A 288 -13.89 -18.79 -3.43
C GLY A 288 -12.50 -18.97 -4.06
N GLY A 289 -11.92 -17.92 -4.66
CA GLY A 289 -10.61 -17.95 -5.32
C GLY A 289 -9.46 -18.00 -4.32
N LYS A 290 -8.82 -19.15 -4.16
CA LYS A 290 -7.72 -19.38 -3.20
C LYS A 290 -6.41 -19.81 -3.85
N LYS A 291 -6.46 -20.22 -5.10
CA LYS A 291 -5.32 -20.77 -5.85
C LYS A 291 -4.86 -19.81 -6.94
N ARG A 292 -3.72 -20.11 -7.55
CA ARG A 292 -3.16 -19.35 -8.68
C ARG A 292 -4.11 -19.30 -9.88
N LEU A 293 -4.92 -20.37 -10.04
CA LEU A 293 -5.91 -20.44 -11.10
C LEU A 293 -6.89 -19.27 -11.03
N SER A 294 -7.35 -18.87 -9.85
CA SER A 294 -8.27 -17.75 -9.73
C SER A 294 -7.66 -16.41 -10.22
N THR A 295 -6.39 -16.17 -9.90
CA THR A 295 -5.67 -14.96 -10.37
C THR A 295 -5.45 -15.00 -11.88
N LEU A 296 -5.11 -16.16 -12.45
CA LEU A 296 -4.99 -16.33 -13.90
C LEU A 296 -6.34 -16.08 -14.59
N VAL A 297 -7.40 -16.68 -14.06
CA VAL A 297 -8.77 -16.51 -14.59
C VAL A 297 -9.18 -15.04 -14.48
N ALA A 298 -8.84 -14.33 -13.40
CA ALA A 298 -9.12 -12.89 -13.27
C ALA A 298 -8.45 -12.09 -14.42
N GLY A 299 -7.18 -12.33 -14.71
CA GLY A 299 -6.49 -11.69 -15.81
C GLY A 299 -7.06 -12.05 -17.19
N LEU A 300 -7.28 -13.34 -17.45
CA LEU A 300 -7.81 -13.79 -18.76
C LEU A 300 -9.26 -13.37 -18.97
N SER A 301 -10.10 -13.44 -17.94
CA SER A 301 -11.48 -12.96 -18.04
C SER A 301 -11.54 -11.45 -18.26
N LEU A 302 -10.65 -10.68 -17.62
CA LEU A 302 -10.53 -9.25 -17.87
C LEU A 302 -10.14 -8.98 -19.33
N LEU A 303 -9.19 -9.74 -19.88
CA LEU A 303 -8.81 -9.65 -21.29
C LEU A 303 -10.01 -9.91 -22.20
N LEU A 304 -10.76 -10.98 -21.95
CA LEU A 304 -11.97 -11.30 -22.75
C LEU A 304 -13.01 -10.19 -22.63
N LEU A 305 -13.25 -9.67 -21.43
CA LEU A 305 -14.19 -8.56 -21.23
C LEU A 305 -13.76 -7.30 -22.00
N ILE A 306 -12.47 -6.96 -22.03
CA ILE A 306 -11.96 -5.82 -22.81
C ILE A 306 -12.20 -6.07 -24.29
N VAL A 307 -11.84 -7.23 -24.83
CA VAL A 307 -11.95 -7.53 -26.26
C VAL A 307 -13.40 -7.53 -26.75
N PHE A 308 -14.30 -8.15 -25.99
CA PHE A 308 -15.71 -8.30 -26.44
C PHE A 308 -16.59 -7.12 -26.05
N PHE A 309 -16.32 -6.42 -24.95
CA PHE A 309 -17.18 -5.36 -24.42
C PHE A 309 -16.56 -3.96 -24.50
N LYS A 310 -15.47 -3.79 -25.26
CA LYS A 310 -14.82 -2.50 -25.47
C LYS A 310 -15.80 -1.38 -25.83
N ASN A 311 -16.68 -1.63 -26.82
CA ASN A 311 -17.66 -0.64 -27.28
C ASN A 311 -18.68 -0.24 -26.19
N THR A 312 -19.00 -1.15 -25.29
CA THR A 312 -19.87 -0.86 -24.14
C THR A 312 -19.11 -0.08 -23.05
N MET A 313 -17.84 -0.42 -22.84
CA MET A 313 -16.99 0.29 -21.87
C MET A 313 -16.76 1.76 -22.25
N ILE A 314 -16.66 2.06 -23.52
CA ILE A 314 -16.53 3.43 -24.05
C ILE A 314 -17.75 4.28 -23.67
N GLN A 315 -18.93 3.69 -23.56
CA GLN A 315 -20.19 4.38 -23.27
C GLN A 315 -20.47 4.57 -21.78
N ILE A 316 -19.59 4.09 -20.89
CA ILE A 316 -19.75 4.25 -19.44
C ILE A 316 -19.68 5.74 -19.08
N PRO A 317 -20.70 6.32 -18.41
CA PRO A 317 -20.65 7.71 -17.96
C PRO A 317 -19.55 7.90 -16.91
N THR A 318 -18.70 8.91 -17.08
CA THR A 318 -17.66 9.26 -16.10
C THR A 318 -18.26 9.61 -14.73
N ALA A 319 -19.45 10.20 -14.73
CA ALA A 319 -20.21 10.49 -13.51
C ALA A 319 -20.46 9.25 -12.64
N ALA A 320 -20.75 8.10 -13.26
CA ALA A 320 -20.91 6.83 -12.51
C ALA A 320 -19.61 6.39 -11.85
N LEU A 321 -18.50 6.48 -12.58
CA LEU A 321 -17.18 6.13 -12.07
C LEU A 321 -16.75 7.04 -10.91
N ILE A 322 -17.02 8.35 -11.00
CA ILE A 322 -16.77 9.31 -9.93
C ILE A 322 -17.55 8.90 -8.67
N GLY A 323 -18.85 8.58 -8.79
CA GLY A 323 -19.66 8.12 -7.66
C GLY A 323 -19.15 6.82 -7.03
N ILE A 324 -18.74 5.86 -7.84
CA ILE A 324 -18.12 4.60 -7.40
C ILE A 324 -16.81 4.90 -6.67
N MET A 325 -15.93 5.72 -7.24
CA MET A 325 -14.63 6.03 -6.66
C MET A 325 -14.72 6.82 -5.36
N ILE A 326 -15.70 7.71 -5.21
CA ILE A 326 -16.02 8.36 -3.95
C ILE A 326 -16.38 7.28 -2.90
N THR A 327 -17.24 6.33 -3.25
CA THR A 327 -17.60 5.24 -2.31
C THR A 327 -16.38 4.37 -1.95
N VAL A 328 -15.57 4.00 -2.94
CA VAL A 328 -14.32 3.26 -2.72
C VAL A 328 -13.39 4.02 -1.77
N SER A 329 -13.28 5.35 -1.88
CA SER A 329 -12.46 6.14 -0.95
C SER A 329 -12.98 6.04 0.49
N PHE A 330 -14.30 6.08 0.70
CA PHE A 330 -14.91 5.89 2.02
C PHE A 330 -14.70 4.49 2.58
N GLU A 331 -14.73 3.46 1.74
CA GLU A 331 -14.49 2.06 2.13
C GLU A 331 -13.02 1.79 2.42
N THR A 332 -12.10 2.45 1.72
CA THR A 332 -10.66 2.36 1.93
C THR A 332 -10.23 3.01 3.23
N PHE A 333 -10.93 4.06 3.68
CA PHE A 333 -10.59 4.77 4.91
C PHE A 333 -10.82 3.90 6.14
N ASP A 334 -9.82 3.76 7.00
CA ASP A 334 -9.93 3.02 8.26
C ASP A 334 -10.62 3.87 9.33
N TRP A 335 -11.96 3.77 9.38
CA TRP A 335 -12.79 4.48 10.36
C TRP A 335 -12.53 4.02 11.80
N GLN A 336 -12.00 2.79 11.99
CA GLN A 336 -11.69 2.29 13.34
C GLN A 336 -10.50 3.01 13.94
N SER A 337 -9.52 3.42 13.12
CA SER A 337 -8.38 4.20 13.58
C SER A 337 -8.80 5.52 14.24
N ILE A 338 -9.85 6.17 13.71
CA ILE A 338 -10.39 7.41 14.30
C ILE A 338 -11.22 7.11 15.56
N LYS A 339 -12.06 6.08 15.54
CA LYS A 339 -12.88 5.71 16.71
C LYS A 339 -12.02 5.33 17.91
N ASN A 340 -10.91 4.65 17.67
CA ASN A 340 -10.01 4.15 18.71
C ASN A 340 -8.90 5.14 19.09
N ILE A 341 -8.91 6.36 18.57
CA ILE A 341 -7.83 7.35 18.75
C ILE A 341 -7.56 7.65 20.22
N LYS A 342 -8.58 7.64 21.07
CA LYS A 342 -8.45 7.88 22.52
C LYS A 342 -7.83 6.71 23.28
N GLN A 343 -7.84 5.50 22.70
CA GLN A 343 -7.29 4.27 23.29
C GLN A 343 -5.90 3.94 22.73
N THR A 344 -5.47 4.66 21.71
CA THR A 344 -4.19 4.45 21.04
C THR A 344 -3.12 5.32 21.71
N ALA A 345 -1.90 4.82 21.79
CA ALA A 345 -0.77 5.57 22.34
C ALA A 345 -0.57 6.89 21.59
N VAL A 346 -0.21 7.96 22.30
CA VAL A 346 -0.02 9.29 21.71
C VAL A 346 1.05 9.28 20.61
N SER A 347 2.13 8.50 20.79
CA SER A 347 3.17 8.27 19.80
C SER A 347 2.61 7.73 18.49
N ASP A 348 1.74 6.71 18.57
CA ASP A 348 1.13 6.07 17.41
C ASP A 348 0.17 7.01 16.68
N VAL A 349 -0.61 7.80 17.42
CA VAL A 349 -1.49 8.83 16.86
C VAL A 349 -0.67 9.89 16.12
N LEU A 350 0.44 10.35 16.71
CA LEU A 350 1.34 11.31 16.10
C LEU A 350 1.93 10.78 14.79
N ILE A 351 2.40 9.54 14.75
CA ILE A 351 2.94 8.91 13.55
C ILE A 351 1.86 8.84 12.44
N MET A 352 0.67 8.33 12.79
CA MET A 352 -0.44 8.21 11.85
C MET A 352 -0.84 9.58 11.27
N MET A 353 -1.08 10.57 12.13
CA MET A 353 -1.51 11.91 11.71
C MET A 353 -0.45 12.63 10.90
N THR A 354 0.83 12.53 11.30
CA THR A 354 1.95 13.12 10.54
C THR A 354 2.05 12.52 9.15
N THR A 355 1.91 11.18 9.05
CA THR A 355 1.90 10.48 7.75
C THR A 355 0.77 11.00 6.87
N ILE A 356 -0.47 11.10 7.39
CA ILE A 356 -1.62 11.63 6.66
C ILE A 356 -1.37 13.06 6.19
N LEU A 357 -0.97 13.94 7.09
CA LEU A 357 -0.79 15.36 6.79
C LEU A 357 0.28 15.58 5.72
N ILE A 358 1.41 14.89 5.80
CA ILE A 358 2.48 15.01 4.81
C ILE A 358 2.04 14.48 3.45
N VAL A 359 1.36 13.35 3.40
CA VAL A 359 0.83 12.81 2.14
C VAL A 359 -0.16 13.79 1.50
N VAL A 360 -1.11 14.30 2.28
CA VAL A 360 -2.15 15.21 1.79
C VAL A 360 -1.54 16.53 1.33
N TYR A 361 -0.56 17.05 2.07
CA TYR A 361 0.12 18.31 1.70
C TYR A 361 1.01 18.17 0.46
N THR A 362 1.78 17.08 0.38
CA THR A 362 2.72 16.85 -0.73
C THR A 362 2.08 16.18 -1.94
N HIS A 363 0.86 15.66 -1.80
CA HIS A 363 0.23 14.76 -2.76
C HIS A 363 1.11 13.56 -3.15
N ASN A 364 1.99 13.13 -2.25
CA ASN A 364 2.97 12.07 -2.50
C ASN A 364 2.98 11.04 -1.38
N LEU A 365 2.43 9.87 -1.67
CA LEU A 365 2.34 8.74 -0.72
C LEU A 365 3.72 8.26 -0.27
N ALA A 366 4.72 8.25 -1.16
CA ALA A 366 6.06 7.76 -0.83
C ALA A 366 6.76 8.64 0.21
N ILE A 367 6.64 9.97 0.07
CA ILE A 367 7.22 10.93 1.03
C ILE A 367 6.57 10.74 2.40
N GLY A 368 5.24 10.63 2.45
CA GLY A 368 4.51 10.44 3.71
C GLY A 368 4.91 9.17 4.44
N ILE A 369 5.04 8.04 3.71
CA ILE A 369 5.49 6.77 4.31
C ILE A 369 6.91 6.91 4.84
N PHE A 370 7.83 7.50 4.05
CA PHE A 370 9.22 7.67 4.46
C PHE A 370 9.32 8.47 5.76
N VAL A 371 8.62 9.60 5.85
CA VAL A 371 8.60 10.43 7.06
C VAL A 371 7.92 9.70 8.21
N GLY A 372 6.82 8.99 7.97
CA GLY A 372 6.13 8.19 8.97
C GLY A 372 7.03 7.10 9.57
N VAL A 373 7.76 6.36 8.73
CA VAL A 373 8.72 5.33 9.18
C VAL A 373 9.86 5.96 9.97
N PHE A 374 10.40 7.08 9.48
CA PHE A 374 11.49 7.79 10.16
C PHE A 374 11.05 8.29 11.54
N LEU A 375 9.87 8.91 11.63
CA LEU A 375 9.29 9.35 12.90
C LEU A 375 9.02 8.17 13.85
N ASN A 376 8.51 7.05 13.30
CA ASN A 376 8.30 5.83 14.07
C ASN A 376 9.59 5.30 14.69
N ILE A 377 10.68 5.27 13.93
CA ILE A 377 11.99 4.82 14.43
C ILE A 377 12.47 5.73 15.57
N ILE A 378 12.32 7.05 15.42
CA ILE A 378 12.73 8.02 16.45
C ILE A 378 11.91 7.82 17.73
N LEU A 379 10.58 7.83 17.62
CA LEU A 379 9.70 7.71 18.80
C LEU A 379 9.87 6.36 19.50
N PHE A 380 10.00 5.28 18.74
CA PHE A 380 10.28 3.96 19.29
C PHE A 380 11.63 3.91 20.01
N THR A 381 12.67 4.54 19.45
CA THR A 381 13.99 4.64 20.08
C THR A 381 13.92 5.39 21.41
N ILE A 382 13.18 6.51 21.44
CA ILE A 382 12.97 7.31 22.65
C ILE A 382 12.20 6.49 23.71
N GLU A 383 11.20 5.73 23.30
CA GLU A 383 10.38 4.93 24.23
C GLU A 383 11.16 3.78 24.85
N ILE A 384 11.95 3.05 24.05
CA ILE A 384 12.82 1.98 24.53
C ILE A 384 13.98 2.50 25.39
N SER A 385 14.41 3.75 25.19
CA SER A 385 15.51 4.34 25.98
C SER A 385 15.14 4.70 27.41
N LYS A 386 13.86 4.67 27.76
CA LYS A 386 13.40 4.95 29.13
C LYS A 386 13.78 3.79 30.05
N LEU A 387 14.68 4.07 30.99
CA LEU A 387 15.00 3.12 32.06
C LEU A 387 13.95 3.25 33.16
N THR A 388 13.51 2.12 33.68
CA THR A 388 12.64 2.08 34.85
C THR A 388 13.54 2.01 36.08
N ILE A 389 13.50 3.04 36.93
CA ILE A 389 14.30 3.13 38.13
C ILE A 389 13.32 3.16 39.32
N ASN A 390 13.36 2.13 40.13
CA ASN A 390 12.53 2.00 41.33
C ASN A 390 13.43 2.04 42.59
N GLN A 391 13.12 2.93 43.49
CA GLN A 391 13.79 2.98 44.77
C GLN A 391 12.83 2.45 45.86
N ASN A 392 13.20 1.34 46.50
CA ASN A 392 12.48 0.73 47.60
C ASN A 392 13.37 0.78 48.84
N GLU A 393 13.03 1.64 49.80
CA GLU A 393 13.85 1.90 51.00
C GLU A 393 15.31 2.20 50.63
N ALA A 394 16.25 1.32 50.95
CA ALA A 394 17.68 1.45 50.67
C ALA A 394 18.14 0.69 49.38
N THR A 395 17.20 0.11 48.61
CA THR A 395 17.50 -0.64 47.36
C THR A 395 17.07 0.11 46.13
N LEU A 396 17.98 0.27 45.17
CA LEU A 396 17.74 0.89 43.88
C LEU A 396 17.73 -0.18 42.79
N GLU A 397 16.58 -0.45 42.22
CA GLU A 397 16.43 -1.37 41.07
C GLU A 397 16.39 -0.61 39.76
N ILE A 398 17.26 -0.98 38.81
CA ILE A 398 17.34 -0.36 37.50
C ILE A 398 17.05 -1.42 36.44
N LYS A 399 15.94 -1.22 35.68
CA LYS A 399 15.46 -2.15 34.68
C LYS A 399 15.35 -1.48 33.31
N GLY A 400 15.56 -2.25 32.24
CA GLY A 400 15.38 -1.80 30.89
C GLY A 400 16.52 -2.15 29.96
N ILE A 401 16.60 -1.43 28.82
CA ILE A 401 17.64 -1.62 27.82
C ILE A 401 18.60 -0.44 27.88
N LEU A 402 19.87 -0.72 28.19
CA LEU A 402 20.93 0.25 28.19
C LEU A 402 21.68 0.21 26.85
N PHE A 403 21.59 1.30 26.11
CA PHE A 403 22.29 1.50 24.84
C PHE A 403 22.70 2.99 24.71
N PHE A 404 23.38 3.36 23.66
CA PHE A 404 23.98 4.71 23.54
C PHE A 404 23.03 5.87 23.83
N VAL A 405 21.72 5.76 23.50
CA VAL A 405 20.72 6.81 23.79
C VAL A 405 20.36 6.87 25.27
N SER A 406 20.12 5.72 25.90
CA SER A 406 19.72 5.63 27.34
C SER A 406 20.89 5.84 28.29
N SER A 407 22.13 5.75 27.83
CA SER A 407 23.33 5.92 28.64
C SER A 407 23.42 7.30 29.31
N ASN A 408 23.01 8.37 28.59
CA ASN A 408 22.99 9.71 29.16
C ASN A 408 21.98 9.86 30.29
N TYR A 409 20.83 9.19 30.20
CA TYR A 409 19.82 9.18 31.26
C TYR A 409 20.38 8.52 32.55
N LEU A 410 21.10 7.42 32.40
CA LEU A 410 21.75 6.73 33.53
C LEU A 410 22.80 7.65 34.20
N ILE A 411 23.65 8.31 33.39
CA ILE A 411 24.68 9.24 33.92
C ILE A 411 24.03 10.41 34.65
N GLU A 412 22.99 11.03 34.09
CA GLU A 412 22.31 12.15 34.71
C GLU A 412 21.59 11.76 36.02
N TYR A 413 21.01 10.58 36.04
CA TYR A 413 20.36 10.04 37.23
C TYR A 413 21.36 9.90 38.40
N PHE A 414 22.51 9.22 38.14
CA PHE A 414 23.54 9.03 39.16
C PHE A 414 24.31 10.29 39.56
N LYS A 415 24.22 11.38 38.78
CA LYS A 415 24.72 12.70 39.20
C LYS A 415 23.81 13.38 40.22
N LYS A 416 22.51 13.08 40.22
CA LYS A 416 21.50 13.78 41.03
C LYS A 416 21.13 13.02 42.30
N ILE A 417 21.33 11.72 42.31
CA ILE A 417 20.93 10.86 43.42
C ILE A 417 21.88 11.00 44.61
N ASP A 418 21.32 11.01 45.83
CA ASP A 418 22.07 10.87 47.06
C ASP A 418 22.35 9.38 47.36
N LEU A 419 23.60 8.99 47.24
CA LEU A 419 24.04 7.62 47.43
C LEU A 419 24.14 7.24 48.93
N GLU A 420 24.09 8.20 49.86
CA GLU A 420 24.19 7.92 51.30
C GLU A 420 22.98 7.11 51.79
N THR A 421 21.84 7.27 51.20
CA THR A 421 20.58 6.57 51.54
C THR A 421 20.43 5.19 50.89
N ILE A 422 21.39 4.78 50.05
CA ILE A 422 21.29 3.54 49.26
C ILE A 422 22.32 2.53 49.75
N ASP A 423 21.86 1.31 50.07
CA ASP A 423 22.72 0.20 50.49
C ASP A 423 22.88 -0.87 49.40
N LYS A 424 21.94 -0.92 48.45
CA LYS A 424 21.96 -1.90 47.35
C LYS A 424 21.55 -1.29 46.03
N ILE A 425 22.29 -1.62 44.97
CA ILE A 425 21.92 -1.26 43.58
C ILE A 425 21.85 -2.54 42.74
N ASP A 426 20.72 -2.76 42.11
CA ASP A 426 20.42 -3.95 41.31
C ASP A 426 20.30 -3.62 39.83
N PHE A 427 21.24 -4.12 39.04
CA PHE A 427 21.30 -4.03 37.56
C PHE A 427 20.94 -5.37 36.90
N THR A 428 20.48 -6.39 37.63
CA THR A 428 20.25 -7.74 37.09
C THR A 428 19.27 -7.74 35.90
N ASP A 429 18.26 -6.85 35.93
CA ASP A 429 17.28 -6.70 34.89
C ASP A 429 17.66 -5.62 33.82
N LEU A 430 18.91 -5.10 33.90
CA LEU A 430 19.42 -4.12 32.94
C LEU A 430 20.15 -4.84 31.80
N LYS A 431 19.59 -4.79 30.59
CA LYS A 431 20.20 -5.41 29.39
C LYS A 431 21.11 -4.42 28.68
N VAL A 432 22.41 -4.63 28.71
CA VAL A 432 23.41 -3.83 28.03
C VAL A 432 23.50 -4.29 26.57
N PHE A 433 23.33 -3.36 25.61
CA PHE A 433 23.20 -3.71 24.20
C PHE A 433 24.42 -3.37 23.34
N ASP A 434 25.17 -2.31 23.66
CA ASP A 434 26.34 -1.86 22.89
C ASP A 434 27.56 -1.57 23.79
N GLU A 435 28.74 -1.48 23.18
CA GLU A 435 30.02 -1.26 23.88
C GLU A 435 30.09 0.11 24.56
N THR A 436 29.43 1.13 23.98
CA THR A 436 29.37 2.48 24.57
C THR A 436 28.62 2.45 25.91
N SER A 437 27.47 1.80 25.95
CA SER A 437 26.69 1.69 27.17
C SER A 437 27.34 0.79 28.23
N LYS A 438 28.08 -0.23 27.80
CA LYS A 438 28.89 -1.05 28.70
C LYS A 438 29.97 -0.21 29.39
N SER A 439 30.72 0.57 28.62
CA SER A 439 31.72 1.51 29.16
C SER A 439 31.11 2.51 30.14
N VAL A 440 29.94 3.07 29.78
CA VAL A 440 29.21 3.99 30.68
C VAL A 440 28.76 3.32 31.97
N LEU A 441 28.25 2.09 31.89
CA LEU A 441 27.86 1.33 33.10
C LEU A 441 29.04 1.06 33.99
N ASP A 442 30.18 0.64 33.41
CA ASP A 442 31.42 0.39 34.20
C ASP A 442 31.93 1.67 34.84
N ASP A 443 31.87 2.81 34.17
CA ASP A 443 32.24 4.11 34.74
C ASP A 443 31.31 4.58 35.84
N VAL A 444 30.01 4.32 35.71
CA VAL A 444 29.01 4.60 36.74
C VAL A 444 29.27 3.74 37.97
N ILE A 445 29.52 2.44 37.79
CA ILE A 445 29.84 1.49 38.88
C ILE A 445 31.09 1.94 39.60
N LYS A 446 32.18 2.26 38.88
CA LYS A 446 33.43 2.76 39.52
C LYS A 446 33.20 4.01 40.36
N LYS A 447 32.38 4.96 39.86
CA LYS A 447 32.03 6.17 40.61
C LYS A 447 31.21 5.89 41.85
N ILE A 448 30.30 4.91 41.82
CA ILE A 448 29.53 4.48 42.99
C ILE A 448 30.46 3.87 44.02
N GLU A 449 31.34 2.93 43.62
CA GLU A 449 32.31 2.27 44.49
C GLU A 449 33.26 3.28 45.14
N HIS A 450 33.66 4.33 44.40
CA HIS A 450 34.53 5.40 44.92
C HIS A 450 33.85 6.30 45.93
N LYS A 451 32.51 6.55 45.78
CA LYS A 451 31.73 7.40 46.71
C LYS A 451 31.31 6.66 48.00
N LYS A 452 30.87 5.42 47.87
CA LYS A 452 30.41 4.58 49.00
C LYS A 452 30.76 3.13 48.71
N SER A 453 31.91 2.66 49.23
CA SER A 453 32.41 1.30 49.01
C SER A 453 31.57 0.20 49.66
N THR A 454 30.59 0.54 50.51
CA THR A 454 29.70 -0.40 51.20
C THR A 454 28.44 -0.78 50.40
N ILE A 455 28.19 -0.17 49.25
CA ILE A 455 27.03 -0.46 48.42
C ILE A 455 27.18 -1.84 47.77
N LEU A 456 26.17 -2.69 47.94
CA LEU A 456 26.10 -3.97 47.26
C LEU A 456 25.61 -3.78 45.82
N ILE A 457 26.46 -4.07 44.83
CA ILE A 457 26.09 -3.99 43.43
C ILE A 457 25.80 -5.38 42.87
N MET A 458 24.58 -5.61 42.42
CA MET A 458 24.17 -6.82 41.71
C MET A 458 24.17 -6.55 40.18
N LYS A 459 24.83 -7.42 39.41
CA LYS A 459 24.99 -7.28 37.97
C LYS A 459 24.24 -8.37 37.22
#